data_5632dcc975bdff8bbc6de451cbe98a5d
#
_entry.id   5632dcc975bdff8bbc6de451cbe98a5d
#
_cell.length_a   1.000
_cell.length_b   1.000
_cell.length_c   1.000
_cell.angle_alpha   90.00
_cell.angle_beta   90.00
_cell.angle_gamma   90.00
#
_symmetry.space_group_name_H-M   'P 1'
#
loop_
_entity.id
_entity.type
_entity.pdbx_description
1 polymer ?
#
loop_
_entity_poly.entity_id
_entity_poly.type
_entity_poly.pdbx_seq_one_letter_code
_entity_poly.pdbx_strand_id
1 'polypeptide(L)' 'MFAGRWQNDQKTEGELILFNGDVFKGQFKDNLRHYGVYFYKNGDQYEGYWEDDVKSGYGKLILANQESYEGQFKEGCKHG' A
#
# COMPACT_ATOMS: atom_id res chain seq x y z
N MET A 1 -12.05 -2.63 -7.33
CA MET A 1 -12.35 -1.51 -8.25
C MET A 1 -11.24 -0.49 -8.23
N PHE A 2 -10.81 -0.06 -9.38
CA PHE A 2 -9.72 0.91 -9.48
C PHE A 2 -10.22 2.20 -10.12
N ALA A 3 -9.88 3.34 -9.52
CA ALA A 3 -10.17 4.66 -10.04
C ALA A 3 -8.87 5.47 -10.05
N GLY A 4 -8.38 5.83 -11.24
CA GLY A 4 -7.14 6.56 -11.33
C GLY A 4 -6.66 6.70 -12.75
N ARG A 5 -5.36 6.88 -12.90
CA ARG A 5 -4.75 7.14 -14.19
C ARG A 5 -4.18 5.87 -14.82
N TRP A 6 -4.23 5.82 -16.12
CA TRP A 6 -3.70 4.72 -16.92
C TRP A 6 -2.73 5.26 -17.94
N GLN A 7 -1.71 4.48 -18.25
CA GLN A 7 -0.78 4.79 -19.32
C GLN A 7 -0.38 3.48 -19.97
N ASN A 8 -0.55 3.39 -21.29
CA ASN A 8 -0.20 2.18 -22.05
C ASN A 8 -0.85 0.93 -21.45
N ASP A 9 -2.15 1.06 -21.09
CA ASP A 9 -2.94 -0.02 -20.51
C ASP A 9 -2.46 -0.48 -19.14
N GLN A 10 -1.65 0.36 -18.46
CA GLN A 10 -1.17 0.05 -17.13
C GLN A 10 -1.59 1.14 -16.14
N LYS A 11 -1.92 0.75 -14.93
CA LYS A 11 -2.22 1.68 -13.85
C LYS A 11 -0.96 2.45 -13.48
N THR A 12 -1.06 3.77 -13.31
CA THR A 12 0.07 4.59 -12.89
C THR A 12 -0.13 5.16 -11.50
N GLU A 13 -1.31 5.69 -11.20
CA GLU A 13 -1.64 6.16 -9.86
C GLU A 13 -3.14 6.17 -9.69
N GLY A 14 -3.59 6.09 -8.44
CA GLY A 14 -5.00 6.17 -8.16
C GLY A 14 -5.39 5.44 -6.89
N GLU A 15 -6.67 5.12 -6.81
CA GLU A 15 -7.28 4.47 -5.65
C GLU A 15 -7.80 3.10 -6.07
N LEU A 16 -7.38 2.08 -5.33
CA LEU A 16 -7.82 0.71 -5.55
C LEU A 16 -8.61 0.27 -4.33
N ILE A 17 -9.86 -0.10 -4.56
CA ILE A 17 -10.72 -0.65 -3.52
C ILE A 17 -10.68 -2.16 -3.65
N LEU A 18 -10.18 -2.82 -2.62
CA LEU A 18 -10.00 -4.26 -2.65
C LEU A 18 -11.29 -4.98 -2.25
N PHE A 19 -11.35 -6.24 -2.61
CA PHE A 19 -12.53 -7.06 -2.42
C PHE A 19 -12.92 -7.18 -0.94
N ASN A 20 -11.95 -7.18 -0.04
CA ASN A 20 -12.18 -7.33 1.39
C ASN A 20 -12.53 -6.02 2.09
N GLY A 21 -12.60 -4.90 1.34
CA GLY A 21 -12.94 -3.61 1.94
C GLY A 21 -11.74 -2.72 2.25
N ASP A 22 -10.52 -3.22 2.04
CA ASP A 22 -9.34 -2.39 2.18
C ASP A 22 -9.24 -1.43 1.00
N VAL A 23 -8.49 -0.34 1.16
CA VAL A 23 -8.30 0.67 0.12
C VAL A 23 -6.82 1.01 0.02
N PHE A 24 -6.30 1.05 -1.21
CA PHE A 24 -4.94 1.51 -1.46
C PHE A 24 -4.99 2.78 -2.31
N LYS A 25 -4.24 3.81 -1.90
CA LYS A 25 -4.11 5.05 -2.66
C LYS A 25 -2.64 5.31 -2.90
N GLY A 26 -2.25 5.43 -4.16
CA GLY A 26 -0.86 5.73 -4.46
C GLY A 26 -0.47 5.40 -5.88
N GLN A 27 0.77 5.01 -6.04
CA GLN A 27 1.40 4.77 -7.33
C GLN A 27 1.52 3.29 -7.62
N PHE A 28 1.42 2.96 -8.91
CA PHE A 28 1.54 1.59 -9.39
C PHE A 28 2.70 1.50 -10.37
N LYS A 29 3.31 0.34 -10.43
CA LYS A 29 4.34 0.02 -11.39
C LYS A 29 4.07 -1.39 -11.89
N ASP A 30 4.02 -1.55 -13.23
CA ASP A 30 3.69 -2.84 -13.85
C ASP A 30 2.39 -3.41 -13.30
N ASN A 31 1.40 -2.51 -13.09
CA ASN A 31 0.07 -2.85 -12.55
C ASN A 31 0.10 -3.38 -11.12
N LEU A 32 1.23 -3.25 -10.43
CA LEU A 32 1.37 -3.64 -9.03
C LEU A 32 1.59 -2.39 -8.18
N ARG A 33 1.19 -2.45 -6.92
CA ARG A 33 1.42 -1.35 -6.00
C ARG A 33 2.91 -1.08 -5.86
N HIS A 34 3.28 0.18 -5.84
CA HIS A 34 4.68 0.60 -5.75
C HIS A 34 4.95 1.46 -4.53
N TYR A 35 4.16 2.53 -4.34
CA TYR A 35 4.31 3.42 -3.19
C TYR A 35 2.96 4.06 -2.91
N GLY A 36 2.59 4.12 -1.64
CA GLY A 36 1.36 4.79 -1.28
C GLY A 36 0.87 4.40 0.10
N VAL A 37 -0.40 4.69 0.35
CA VAL A 37 -1.03 4.45 1.64
C VAL A 37 -2.07 3.36 1.48
N TYR A 38 -1.97 2.35 2.34
CA TYR A 38 -2.92 1.24 2.38
C TYR A 38 -3.78 1.40 3.62
N PHE A 39 -5.08 1.49 3.43
CA PHE A 39 -6.04 1.63 4.52
C PHE A 39 -6.69 0.28 4.77
N TYR A 40 -6.38 -0.32 5.91
CA TYR A 40 -7.00 -1.58 6.30
C TYR A 40 -8.41 -1.33 6.79
N LYS A 41 -9.29 -2.27 6.53
CA LYS A 41 -10.69 -2.17 6.93
C LYS A 41 -10.84 -1.98 8.44
N ASN A 42 -9.93 -2.53 9.24
CA ASN A 42 -9.98 -2.45 10.69
C ASN A 42 -9.47 -1.13 11.26
N GLY A 43 -9.03 -0.20 10.39
CA GLY A 43 -8.54 1.11 10.84
C GLY A 43 -7.05 1.26 10.86
N ASP A 44 -6.29 0.19 10.62
CA ASP A 44 -4.84 0.29 10.49
C ASP A 44 -4.50 0.97 9.16
N GLN A 45 -3.29 1.53 9.07
CA GLN A 45 -2.79 2.15 7.85
C GLN A 45 -1.32 1.79 7.67
N TYR A 46 -0.93 1.62 6.41
CA TYR A 46 0.47 1.46 6.05
C TYR A 46 0.81 2.48 4.97
N GLU A 47 1.87 3.25 5.16
CA GLU A 47 2.37 4.19 4.17
C GLU A 47 3.81 3.83 3.85
N GLY A 48 4.09 3.54 2.57
CA GLY A 48 5.44 3.19 2.19
C GLY A 48 5.52 2.47 0.87
N TYR A 49 6.61 1.75 0.71
CA TYR A 49 6.95 1.08 -0.55
C TYR A 49 6.42 -0.34 -0.60
N TRP A 50 6.22 -0.80 -1.82
CA TRP A 50 5.72 -2.14 -2.12
C TRP A 50 6.58 -2.77 -3.20
N GLU A 51 6.74 -4.07 -3.15
CA GLU A 51 7.41 -4.84 -4.18
C GLU A 51 6.70 -6.17 -4.33
N ASP A 52 6.37 -6.53 -5.58
CA ASP A 52 5.61 -7.74 -5.88
C ASP A 52 4.34 -7.82 -5.05
N ASP A 53 3.68 -6.65 -4.88
CA ASP A 53 2.39 -6.53 -4.21
C ASP A 53 2.44 -6.79 -2.71
N VAL A 54 3.63 -6.79 -2.10
CA VAL A 54 3.79 -6.89 -0.66
C VAL A 54 4.61 -5.72 -0.14
N LYS A 55 4.44 -5.41 1.13
CA LYS A 55 5.19 -4.31 1.77
C LYS A 55 6.68 -4.63 1.74
N SER A 56 7.48 -3.65 1.31
CA SER A 56 8.91 -3.85 1.17
C SER A 56 9.63 -2.52 1.28
N GLY A 57 10.81 -2.51 1.91
CA GLY A 57 11.58 -1.29 2.07
C GLY A 57 11.06 -0.43 3.22
N TYR A 58 11.30 0.86 3.16
CA TYR A 58 10.93 1.76 4.24
C TYR A 58 9.44 2.06 4.23
N GLY A 59 8.83 2.01 5.40
CA GLY A 59 7.42 2.33 5.52
C GLY A 59 7.03 2.64 6.96
N LYS A 60 5.78 3.10 7.11
CA LYS A 60 5.22 3.43 8.41
C LYS A 60 3.89 2.73 8.57
N LEU A 61 3.77 1.93 9.61
CA LEU A 61 2.53 1.24 9.96
C LEU A 61 1.89 1.95 11.14
N ILE A 62 0.64 2.38 10.97
CA ILE A 62 -0.12 3.04 12.04
C ILE A 62 -1.30 2.14 12.36
N LEU A 63 -1.35 1.69 13.61
CA LEU A 63 -2.42 0.79 14.04
C LEU A 63 -3.65 1.57 14.49
N ALA A 64 -4.79 0.91 14.48
CA ALA A 64 -6.06 1.55 14.84
C ALA A 64 -6.03 2.10 16.26
N ASN A 65 -5.23 1.53 17.15
CA ASN A 65 -5.08 2.01 18.52
C ASN A 65 -4.07 3.15 18.65
N GLN A 66 -3.60 3.69 17.51
CA GLN A 66 -2.66 4.81 17.41
C GLN A 66 -1.20 4.45 17.70
N GLU A 67 -0.90 3.19 17.94
CA GLU A 67 0.48 2.75 17.98
C GLU A 67 1.04 2.77 16.56
N SER A 68 2.35 2.96 16.42
CA SER A 68 2.95 3.01 15.10
C SER A 68 4.33 2.36 15.09
N TYR A 69 4.69 1.88 13.92
CA TYR A 69 6.02 1.36 13.64
C TYR A 69 6.52 2.02 12.36
N GLU A 70 7.73 2.52 12.39
CA GLU A 70 8.36 3.14 11.23
C GLU A 70 9.72 2.51 11.03
N GLY A 71 9.98 1.98 9.83
CA GLY A 71 11.23 1.32 9.55
C GLY A 71 11.14 0.43 8.34
N GLN A 72 11.94 -0.62 8.34
CA GLN A 72 12.04 -1.50 7.19
C GLN A 72 11.01 -2.62 7.22
N PHE A 73 10.53 -2.97 6.05
CA PHE A 73 9.65 -4.11 5.85
C PHE A 73 10.29 -5.06 4.85
N LYS A 74 10.06 -6.32 5.01
CA LYS A 74 10.52 -7.34 4.07
C LYS A 74 9.43 -8.39 3.95
N GLU A 75 9.01 -8.63 2.70
CA GLU A 75 8.00 -9.63 2.40
C GLU A 75 6.73 -9.43 3.24
N GLY A 76 6.36 -8.16 3.43
CA GLY A 76 5.15 -7.82 4.16
C GLY A 76 5.27 -7.79 5.66
N CYS A 77 6.45 -8.08 6.22
CA CYS A 77 6.68 -8.14 7.65
C CYS A 77 7.67 -7.08 8.09
N LYS A 78 7.56 -6.66 9.34
CA LYS A 78 8.53 -5.73 9.93
C LYS A 78 9.92 -6.38 9.92
N HIS A 79 10.92 -5.60 9.58
CA HIS A 79 12.29 -6.09 9.49
C HIS A 79 13.25 -5.06 10.09
N GLY A 80 13.90 -5.45 11.12
CA GLY A 80 14.86 -4.60 11.80
C GLY A 80 14.22 -3.65 12.77
#